data_a41a49d4ef9a8850f0a0d7b3d2595d98
#
_entry.id   a41a49d4ef9a8850f0a0d7b3d2595d98
#
_cell.length_a   1.000
_cell.length_b   1.000
_cell.length_c   1.000
_cell.angle_alpha   90.00
_cell.angle_beta   90.00
_cell.angle_gamma   90.00
#
_symmetry.space_group_name_H-M   'P 1'
#
loop_
_entity.id
_entity.type
_entity.pdbx_description
1 polymer ?
#
loop_
_entity_poly.entity_id
_entity_poly.type
_entity_poly.pdbx_seq_one_letter_code
_entity_poly.pdbx_strand_id
1 'polypeptide(L)'
;MAEDTMKLVLIRHGESEWNKLNLFTGWTDVELSETGEKEAAAGGRALKEAGFDFDICYTSRLKRAIHTLNFVLKEMDREWLPVVKSWKLNERHYGALQGLNKADAAAKHGDEQVLIWRRSFDICPPELEPGDERDPHTQEQYRDVAPDQLPYTECLK
;
A
#
# COMPACT_ATOMS: atom_id res chain seq x y z
N MET A 1 17.14 20.68 29.36
CA MET A 1 17.28 19.34 28.71
C MET A 1 16.35 19.34 27.51
N ALA A 2 16.87 19.16 26.32
CA ALA A 2 16.01 18.97 25.16
C ALA A 2 15.26 17.64 25.36
N GLU A 3 13.93 17.66 25.35
CA GLU A 3 13.15 16.43 25.30
C GLU A 3 13.53 15.73 23.99
N ASP A 4 13.98 14.48 24.08
CA ASP A 4 14.20 13.60 22.94
C ASP A 4 12.85 13.30 22.28
N THR A 5 12.43 14.18 21.38
CA THR A 5 11.19 14.01 20.64
C THR A 5 11.47 13.20 19.38
N MET A 6 10.84 12.03 19.27
CA MET A 6 10.84 11.28 18.02
C MET A 6 9.91 11.96 17.00
N LYS A 7 10.37 12.07 15.75
CA LYS A 7 9.57 12.59 14.64
C LYS A 7 9.14 11.44 13.76
N LEU A 8 7.85 11.31 13.54
CA LEU A 8 7.26 10.34 12.62
C LEU A 8 6.69 11.09 11.41
N VAL A 9 7.11 10.69 10.23
CA VAL A 9 6.56 11.17 8.96
C VAL A 9 5.88 10.00 8.25
N LEU A 10 4.61 10.17 7.89
CA LEU A 10 3.82 9.20 7.16
C LEU A 10 3.63 9.70 5.72
N ILE A 11 4.00 8.86 4.77
CA ILE A 11 3.87 9.15 3.33
C ILE A 11 2.97 8.09 2.71
N ARG A 12 1.99 8.53 1.95
CA ARG A 12 1.20 7.65 1.08
C ARG A 12 1.75 7.72 -0.34
N HIS A 13 1.79 6.58 -1.04
CA HIS A 13 2.11 6.56 -2.47
C HIS A 13 1.11 7.41 -3.27
N GLY A 14 1.57 7.96 -4.39
CA GLY A 14 0.76 8.70 -5.33
C GLY A 14 -0.10 7.80 -6.22
N GLU A 15 -0.47 8.32 -7.39
CA GLU A 15 -1.28 7.58 -8.35
C GLU A 15 -0.58 6.29 -8.80
N SER A 16 -1.31 5.16 -8.78
CA SER A 16 -0.89 3.89 -9.36
C SER A 16 -1.60 3.63 -10.70
N GLU A 17 -1.10 2.67 -11.48
CA GLU A 17 -1.75 2.27 -12.74
C GLU A 17 -3.21 1.84 -12.52
N TRP A 18 -3.50 1.15 -11.43
CA TRP A 18 -4.87 0.73 -11.14
C TRP A 18 -5.75 1.83 -10.53
N ASN A 19 -5.17 2.88 -9.93
CA ASN A 19 -5.93 4.08 -9.60
C ASN A 19 -6.48 4.76 -10.85
N LYS A 20 -5.69 4.87 -11.92
CA LYS A 20 -6.13 5.36 -13.22
C LYS A 20 -7.30 4.57 -13.78
N LEU A 21 -7.26 3.25 -13.65
CA LEU A 21 -8.27 2.34 -14.18
C LEU A 21 -9.48 2.17 -13.25
N ASN A 22 -9.48 2.84 -12.09
CA ASN A 22 -10.53 2.73 -11.07
C ASN A 22 -10.77 1.28 -10.60
N LEU A 23 -9.68 0.50 -10.42
CA LEU A 23 -9.73 -0.88 -9.95
C LEU A 23 -9.45 -0.97 -8.45
N PHE A 24 -10.05 -1.99 -7.81
CA PHE A 24 -9.64 -2.39 -6.47
C PHE A 24 -8.24 -2.99 -6.49
N THR A 25 -7.30 -2.44 -5.72
CA THR A 25 -5.89 -2.83 -5.76
C THR A 25 -5.52 -3.76 -4.61
N GLY A 26 -5.62 -3.29 -3.37
CA GLY A 26 -5.25 -4.09 -2.18
C GLY A 26 -3.82 -4.61 -2.26
N TRP A 27 -3.65 -5.93 -2.21
CA TRP A 27 -2.35 -6.59 -2.28
C TRP A 27 -1.87 -6.92 -3.70
N THR A 28 -2.64 -6.61 -4.73
CA THR A 28 -2.15 -6.71 -6.10
C THR A 28 -0.98 -5.75 -6.29
N ASP A 29 0.16 -6.28 -6.74
CA ASP A 29 1.44 -5.57 -6.77
C ASP A 29 1.61 -4.74 -8.05
N VAL A 30 0.78 -3.69 -8.16
CA VAL A 30 0.81 -2.77 -9.30
C VAL A 30 1.83 -1.65 -9.11
N GLU A 31 2.30 -1.13 -10.23
CA GLU A 31 3.29 -0.07 -10.30
C GLU A 31 2.66 1.31 -10.08
N LEU A 32 3.49 2.28 -9.72
CA LEU A 32 3.13 3.70 -9.81
C LEU A 32 2.89 4.07 -11.27
N SER A 33 1.98 5.01 -11.49
CA SER A 33 1.92 5.71 -12.77
C SER A 33 3.06 6.74 -12.88
N GLU A 34 3.31 7.25 -14.08
CA GLU A 34 4.26 8.35 -14.29
C GLU A 34 3.93 9.57 -13.40
N THR A 35 2.64 9.85 -13.21
CA THR A 35 2.17 10.89 -12.29
C THR A 35 2.56 10.56 -10.85
N GLY A 36 2.33 9.32 -10.41
CA GLY A 36 2.68 8.87 -9.05
C GLY A 36 4.18 8.93 -8.76
N GLU A 37 5.02 8.65 -9.74
CA GLU A 37 6.47 8.81 -9.63
C GLU A 37 6.87 10.29 -9.43
N LYS A 38 6.28 11.19 -10.21
CA LYS A 38 6.49 12.64 -10.08
C LYS A 38 6.00 13.17 -8.72
N GLU A 39 4.88 12.67 -8.23
CA GLU A 39 4.36 12.99 -6.90
C GLU A 39 5.32 12.54 -5.79
N ALA A 40 5.85 11.32 -5.89
CA ALA A 40 6.83 10.80 -4.94
C ALA A 40 8.11 11.63 -4.91
N ALA A 41 8.65 11.98 -6.07
CA ALA A 41 9.82 12.85 -6.18
C ALA A 41 9.55 14.24 -5.60
N ALA A 42 8.40 14.82 -5.88
CA ALA A 42 7.99 16.12 -5.31
C ALA A 42 7.88 16.06 -3.78
N GLY A 43 7.35 14.97 -3.23
CA GLY A 43 7.32 14.73 -1.78
C GLY A 43 8.72 14.69 -1.15
N GLY A 44 9.66 14.03 -1.80
CA GLY A 44 11.08 13.99 -1.37
C GLY A 44 11.71 15.38 -1.37
N ARG A 45 11.51 16.16 -2.43
CA ARG A 45 12.00 17.57 -2.49
C ARG A 45 11.40 18.43 -1.38
N ALA A 46 10.10 18.31 -1.14
CA ALA A 46 9.42 19.06 -0.08
C ALA A 46 9.97 18.72 1.31
N LEU A 47 10.24 17.46 1.60
CA LEU A 47 10.85 17.04 2.87
C LEU A 47 12.27 17.59 3.03
N LYS A 48 13.06 17.55 1.96
CA LYS A 48 14.42 18.10 1.96
C LYS A 48 14.41 19.61 2.21
N GLU A 49 13.58 20.35 1.51
CA GLU A 49 13.44 21.81 1.67
C GLU A 49 12.94 22.20 3.06
N ALA A 50 12.06 21.39 3.65
CA ALA A 50 11.60 21.59 5.03
C ALA A 50 12.60 21.19 6.11
N GLY A 51 13.78 20.69 5.73
CA GLY A 51 14.85 20.33 6.64
C GLY A 51 14.62 19.03 7.40
N PHE A 52 13.75 18.14 6.92
CA PHE A 52 13.58 16.81 7.51
C PHE A 52 14.79 15.92 7.23
N ASP A 53 15.17 15.14 8.23
CA ASP A 53 16.14 14.05 8.12
C ASP A 53 15.64 12.86 8.93
N PHE A 54 16.13 11.67 8.59
CA PHE A 54 15.62 10.42 9.14
C PHE A 54 16.76 9.48 9.50
N ASP A 55 16.50 8.61 10.49
CA ASP A 55 17.43 7.56 10.93
C ASP A 55 17.11 6.21 10.31
N ILE A 56 15.84 5.96 10.01
CA ILE A 56 15.35 4.69 9.47
C ILE A 56 14.05 4.90 8.70
N CYS A 57 13.82 4.08 7.70
CA CYS A 57 12.62 4.06 6.88
C CYS A 57 11.91 2.72 6.96
N TYR A 58 10.59 2.76 6.93
CA TYR A 58 9.73 1.58 6.85
C TYR A 58 8.87 1.67 5.60
N THR A 59 8.69 0.56 4.91
CA THR A 59 7.80 0.47 3.75
C THR A 59 7.11 -0.88 3.69
N SER A 60 6.11 -1.00 2.84
CA SER A 60 5.42 -2.26 2.61
C SER A 60 6.22 -3.20 1.69
N ARG A 61 5.64 -4.34 1.34
CA ARG A 61 6.16 -5.24 0.30
C ARG A 61 5.57 -4.97 -1.09
N LEU A 62 4.75 -3.94 -1.22
CA LEU A 62 4.15 -3.55 -2.50
C LEU A 62 5.07 -2.58 -3.23
N LYS A 63 5.35 -2.84 -4.52
CA LYS A 63 6.31 -2.05 -5.31
C LYS A 63 5.94 -0.58 -5.39
N ARG A 64 4.66 -0.21 -5.45
CA ARG A 64 4.25 1.19 -5.46
C ARG A 64 4.69 1.97 -4.22
N ALA A 65 4.69 1.31 -3.04
CA ALA A 65 5.18 1.91 -1.80
C ALA A 65 6.71 1.90 -1.73
N ILE A 66 7.35 0.81 -2.15
CA ILE A 66 8.80 0.68 -2.21
C ILE A 66 9.38 1.74 -3.14
N HIS A 67 8.83 1.89 -4.34
CA HIS A 67 9.30 2.86 -5.32
C HIS A 67 9.02 4.30 -4.86
N THR A 68 7.89 4.56 -4.22
CA THR A 68 7.64 5.87 -3.59
C THR A 68 8.76 6.23 -2.63
N LEU A 69 9.14 5.32 -1.73
CA LEU A 69 10.26 5.56 -0.82
C LEU A 69 11.58 5.77 -1.57
N ASN A 70 11.85 4.99 -2.62
CA ASN A 70 13.08 5.14 -3.41
C ASN A 70 13.16 6.53 -4.05
N PHE A 71 12.08 7.04 -4.63
CA PHE A 71 12.03 8.40 -5.18
C PHE A 71 12.24 9.46 -4.10
N VAL A 72 11.61 9.31 -2.95
CA VAL A 72 11.77 10.23 -1.81
C VAL A 72 13.22 10.28 -1.35
N LEU A 73 13.84 9.13 -1.11
CA LEU A 73 15.22 9.04 -0.63
C LEU A 73 16.23 9.55 -1.65
N LYS A 74 15.97 9.31 -2.94
CA LYS A 74 16.79 9.85 -4.03
C LYS A 74 16.81 11.38 -4.02
N GLU A 75 15.65 12.01 -3.95
CA GLU A 75 15.53 13.47 -3.91
C GLU A 75 16.15 14.09 -2.65
N MET A 76 16.09 13.38 -1.53
CA MET A 76 16.69 13.78 -0.27
C MET A 76 18.20 13.52 -0.19
N ASP A 77 18.76 12.76 -1.14
CA ASP A 77 20.15 12.25 -1.09
C ASP A 77 20.39 11.40 0.18
N ARG A 78 19.45 10.48 0.46
CA ARG A 78 19.41 9.62 1.65
C ARG A 78 19.20 8.15 1.32
N GLU A 79 19.52 7.71 0.12
CA GLU A 79 19.34 6.32 -0.32
C GLU A 79 20.11 5.28 0.51
N TRP A 80 21.12 5.74 1.26
CA TRP A 80 21.93 4.93 2.16
C TRP A 80 21.24 4.57 3.49
N LEU A 81 20.11 5.21 3.82
CA LEU A 81 19.38 4.94 5.06
C LEU A 81 18.90 3.48 5.15
N PRO A 82 18.87 2.90 6.37
CA PRO A 82 18.27 1.60 6.59
C PRO A 82 16.79 1.60 6.20
N VAL A 83 16.37 0.57 5.48
CA VAL A 83 14.96 0.38 5.07
C VAL A 83 14.47 -0.99 5.54
N VAL A 84 13.38 -0.99 6.28
CA VAL A 84 12.68 -2.20 6.72
C VAL A 84 11.41 -2.37 5.90
N LYS A 85 11.27 -3.51 5.23
CA LYS A 85 10.07 -3.89 4.48
C LYS A 85 9.21 -4.81 5.32
N SER A 86 7.93 -4.45 5.50
CA SER A 86 6.99 -5.27 6.27
C SER A 86 5.67 -5.42 5.52
N TRP A 87 5.18 -6.66 5.41
CA TRP A 87 3.86 -6.93 4.86
C TRP A 87 2.73 -6.27 5.68
N LYS A 88 2.96 -6.04 6.98
CA LYS A 88 2.02 -5.35 7.88
C LYS A 88 1.75 -3.89 7.48
N LEU A 89 2.59 -3.32 6.62
CA LEU A 89 2.42 -2.00 6.02
C LEU A 89 1.77 -2.04 4.63
N ASN A 90 1.42 -3.22 4.14
CA ASN A 90 0.64 -3.33 2.91
C ASN A 90 -0.70 -2.61 3.06
N GLU A 91 -1.24 -2.15 1.94
CA GLU A 91 -2.64 -1.73 1.88
C GLU A 91 -3.54 -2.88 2.35
N ARG A 92 -4.70 -2.56 2.89
CA ARG A 92 -5.70 -3.55 3.27
C ARG A 92 -6.01 -4.50 2.11
N HIS A 93 -6.11 -5.79 2.42
CA HIS A 93 -6.43 -6.81 1.45
C HIS A 93 -7.93 -6.77 1.10
N TYR A 94 -8.26 -6.45 -0.14
CA TYR A 94 -9.64 -6.37 -0.61
C TYR A 94 -10.25 -7.72 -1.04
N GLY A 95 -9.60 -8.83 -0.74
CA GLY A 95 -10.10 -10.16 -1.06
C GLY A 95 -10.43 -10.34 -2.53
N ALA A 96 -11.56 -10.95 -2.81
CA ALA A 96 -12.02 -11.23 -4.17
C ALA A 96 -12.40 -9.96 -4.97
N LEU A 97 -12.49 -8.80 -4.34
CA LEU A 97 -12.71 -7.54 -5.07
C LEU A 97 -11.47 -7.07 -5.84
N GLN A 98 -10.28 -7.54 -5.48
CA GLN A 98 -9.03 -7.14 -6.15
C GLN A 98 -9.09 -7.42 -7.66
N GLY A 99 -8.77 -6.40 -8.45
CA GLY A 99 -8.84 -6.44 -9.92
C GLY A 99 -10.19 -6.06 -10.52
N LEU A 100 -11.25 -5.96 -9.72
CA LEU A 100 -12.56 -5.53 -10.21
C LEU A 100 -12.62 -4.01 -10.35
N ASN A 101 -13.32 -3.55 -11.38
CA ASN A 101 -13.64 -2.12 -11.51
C ASN A 101 -14.65 -1.72 -10.44
N LYS A 102 -14.40 -0.58 -9.78
CA LYS A 102 -15.23 -0.12 -8.66
C LYS A 102 -16.65 0.24 -9.08
N ALA A 103 -16.83 0.81 -10.27
CA ALA A 103 -18.14 1.13 -10.80
C ALA A 103 -18.92 -0.13 -11.18
N ASP A 104 -18.25 -1.10 -11.78
CA ASP A 104 -18.87 -2.38 -12.15
C ASP A 104 -19.28 -3.18 -10.89
N ALA A 105 -18.43 -3.17 -9.86
CA ALA A 105 -18.75 -3.78 -8.57
C ALA A 105 -19.97 -3.11 -7.93
N ALA A 106 -20.07 -1.78 -7.97
CA ALA A 106 -21.21 -1.03 -7.48
C ALA A 106 -22.50 -1.33 -8.28
N ALA A 107 -22.38 -1.43 -9.60
CA ALA A 107 -23.51 -1.81 -10.46
C ALA A 107 -24.01 -3.23 -10.16
N LYS A 108 -23.12 -4.17 -9.84
CA LYS A 108 -23.44 -5.57 -9.56
C LYS A 108 -23.98 -5.80 -8.14
N HIS A 109 -23.40 -5.16 -7.14
CA HIS A 109 -23.68 -5.42 -5.72
C HIS A 109 -24.45 -4.29 -5.02
N GLY A 110 -24.62 -3.15 -5.67
CA GLY A 110 -25.17 -1.92 -5.14
C GLY A 110 -24.11 -1.06 -4.45
N ASP A 111 -24.28 0.26 -4.53
CA ASP A 111 -23.36 1.25 -3.94
C ASP A 111 -23.21 1.06 -2.44
N GLU A 112 -24.32 0.78 -1.75
CA GLU A 112 -24.33 0.61 -0.28
C GLU A 112 -23.47 -0.58 0.14
N GLN A 113 -23.63 -1.74 -0.52
CA GLN A 113 -22.84 -2.93 -0.20
C GLN A 113 -21.35 -2.72 -0.48
N VAL A 114 -21.00 -2.09 -1.59
CA VAL A 114 -19.60 -1.76 -1.91
C VAL A 114 -19.03 -0.77 -0.91
N LEU A 115 -19.82 0.22 -0.47
CA LEU A 115 -19.40 1.17 0.56
C LEU A 115 -19.14 0.46 1.90
N ILE A 116 -20.00 -0.50 2.29
CA ILE A 116 -19.80 -1.32 3.50
C ILE A 116 -18.46 -2.07 3.42
N TRP A 117 -18.18 -2.79 2.33
CA TRP A 117 -16.90 -3.48 2.14
C TRP A 117 -15.69 -2.56 2.17
N ARG A 118 -15.83 -1.31 1.73
CA ARG A 118 -14.74 -0.33 1.70
C ARG A 118 -14.52 0.39 3.02
N ARG A 119 -15.53 0.52 3.87
CA ARG A 119 -15.52 1.44 5.01
C ARG A 119 -15.90 0.82 6.35
N SER A 120 -16.53 -0.35 6.37
CA SER A 120 -16.89 -1.00 7.62
C SER A 120 -15.66 -1.39 8.43
N PHE A 121 -15.78 -1.27 9.76
CA PHE A 121 -14.72 -1.67 10.68
C PHE A 121 -14.53 -3.20 10.70
N ASP A 122 -15.62 -3.96 10.68
CA ASP A 122 -15.65 -5.40 10.95
C ASP A 122 -16.31 -6.25 9.85
N ILE A 123 -16.82 -5.62 8.78
CA ILE A 123 -17.36 -6.35 7.62
C ILE A 123 -16.31 -6.35 6.52
N CYS A 124 -15.75 -7.52 6.24
CA CYS A 124 -14.73 -7.69 5.23
C CYS A 124 -15.32 -7.83 3.82
N PRO A 125 -14.55 -7.47 2.78
CA PRO A 125 -14.85 -7.91 1.41
C PRO A 125 -14.89 -9.43 1.30
N PRO A 126 -15.52 -9.99 0.24
CA PRO A 126 -15.51 -11.44 0.01
C PRO A 126 -14.09 -12.00 -0.02
N GLU A 127 -13.89 -13.15 0.62
CA GLU A 127 -12.58 -13.81 0.67
C GLU A 127 -12.14 -14.33 -0.71
N LEU A 128 -10.83 -14.40 -0.92
CA LEU A 128 -10.26 -15.19 -2.01
C LEU A 128 -10.43 -16.68 -1.73
N GLU A 129 -10.67 -17.45 -2.79
CA GLU A 129 -10.58 -18.91 -2.69
C GLU A 129 -9.10 -19.33 -2.52
N PRO A 130 -8.82 -20.33 -1.68
CA PRO A 130 -7.49 -20.88 -1.56
C PRO A 130 -6.93 -21.34 -2.91
N GLY A 131 -5.72 -20.89 -3.25
CA GLY A 131 -5.07 -21.19 -4.52
C GLY A 131 -5.48 -20.30 -5.70
N ASP A 132 -6.28 -19.25 -5.45
CA ASP A 132 -6.45 -18.15 -6.41
C ASP A 132 -5.09 -17.55 -6.77
N GLU A 133 -4.91 -17.09 -8.01
CA GLU A 133 -3.65 -16.47 -8.46
C GLU A 133 -3.23 -15.24 -7.62
N ARG A 134 -4.20 -14.61 -6.95
CA ARG A 134 -4.00 -13.45 -6.06
C ARG A 134 -3.76 -13.87 -4.60
N ASP A 135 -3.83 -15.16 -4.30
CA ASP A 135 -3.65 -15.70 -2.95
C ASP A 135 -2.20 -15.49 -2.48
N PRO A 136 -1.96 -14.69 -1.42
CA PRO A 136 -0.61 -14.43 -0.94
C PRO A 136 0.13 -15.68 -0.45
N HIS A 137 -0.57 -16.75 -0.08
CA HIS A 137 0.05 -18.02 0.33
C HIS A 137 0.81 -18.71 -0.82
N THR A 138 0.49 -18.39 -2.07
CA THR A 138 1.15 -18.93 -3.26
C THR A 138 2.19 -17.99 -3.86
N GLN A 139 2.33 -16.78 -3.33
CA GLN A 139 3.21 -15.77 -3.87
C GLN A 139 4.59 -15.78 -3.20
N GLU A 140 5.63 -15.87 -4.02
CA GLU A 140 7.03 -15.87 -3.58
C GLU A 140 7.40 -14.66 -2.70
N GLN A 141 6.73 -13.54 -2.92
CA GLN A 141 6.88 -12.29 -2.19
C GLN A 141 6.63 -12.43 -0.68
N TYR A 142 5.84 -13.44 -0.27
CA TYR A 142 5.45 -13.68 1.12
C TYR A 142 5.95 -15.02 1.69
N ARG A 143 6.90 -15.67 1.02
CA ARG A 143 7.43 -17.01 1.39
C ARG A 143 7.98 -17.12 2.81
N ASP A 144 8.43 -15.99 3.38
CA ASP A 144 9.01 -15.91 4.74
C ASP A 144 7.98 -15.51 5.80
N VAL A 145 6.71 -15.34 5.41
CA VAL A 145 5.61 -15.02 6.34
C VAL A 145 4.90 -16.33 6.71
N ALA A 146 4.63 -16.51 8.01
CA ALA A 146 3.88 -17.67 8.47
C ALA A 146 2.49 -17.73 7.81
N PRO A 147 2.05 -18.87 7.28
CA PRO A 147 0.80 -18.96 6.52
C PRO A 147 -0.43 -18.49 7.28
N ASP A 148 -0.49 -18.69 8.58
CA ASP A 148 -1.58 -18.26 9.46
C ASP A 148 -1.66 -16.73 9.64
N GLN A 149 -0.65 -16.00 9.21
CA GLN A 149 -0.61 -14.54 9.24
C GLN A 149 -1.03 -13.90 7.91
N LEU A 150 -1.13 -14.68 6.84
CA LEU A 150 -1.50 -14.17 5.53
C LEU A 150 -3.02 -14.13 5.36
N PRO A 151 -3.60 -12.98 4.96
CA PRO A 151 -5.04 -12.85 4.84
C PRO A 151 -5.57 -13.33 3.49
N TYR A 152 -6.80 -13.82 3.46
CA TYR A 152 -7.62 -13.97 2.25
C TYR A 152 -8.50 -12.74 1.98
N THR A 153 -8.71 -11.92 3.00
CA THR A 153 -9.38 -10.61 2.99
C THR A 153 -9.14 -9.90 4.29
N GLU A 154 -9.30 -8.59 4.32
CA GLU A 154 -9.18 -7.78 5.55
C GLU A 154 -10.32 -6.77 5.66
N CYS A 155 -10.81 -6.53 6.88
CA CYS A 155 -11.60 -5.36 7.24
C CYS A 155 -10.71 -4.30 7.91
N LEU A 156 -11.29 -3.25 8.50
CA LEU A 156 -10.50 -2.22 9.20
C LEU A 156 -10.11 -2.63 10.63
N LYS A 157 -10.74 -3.66 11.15
CA LYS A 157 -10.45 -4.26 12.47
C LYS A 157 -9.07 -4.96 12.46
#